data_73d6f5a78d4c480495f59497741c7b54
#
_entry.id   73d6f5a78d4c480495f59497741c7b54
#
_cell.length_a   1.000
_cell.length_b   1.000
_cell.length_c   1.000
_cell.angle_alpha   90.00
_cell.angle_beta   90.00
_cell.angle_gamma   90.00
#
_symmetry.space_group_name_H-M   'P 1'
#
loop_
_entity.id
_entity.type
_entity.pdbx_description
1 polymer ?
#
loop_
_entity_poly.entity_id
_entity_poly.type
_entity_poly.pdbx_seq_one_letter_code
_entity_poly.pdbx_strand_id
1 'polypeptide(L)'
;MDKKSFSLICAIVTSVLWGSAFVAQDMGMDFIGPHTFNVGRFLIGFLTLVPFFFIFEFKNINFKKLDKRKIAYFLFYLGFVLAIGQELQQISLIYTDVANTGVFTVFYVLVVPVISYFIFSKKMHWSIWPSVFICILGGLLLSELNNYSVRLGDTLGILSAFCWGVHILLIRKTVEMFNFPITIAMSQCFVACLVLIGPMFYFEDPTFSNFLKDSYEVLYVGILSSGLAFLLQTYSLQNISPAPAAIVFSLEGVFAAILAWLILDQFLNEIKILGIFLILA
;
A
#
# COMPACT_ATOMS: atom_id res chain seq x y z
N MET A 1 -17.36 20.77 1.75
CA MET A 1 -15.93 20.43 1.63
C MET A 1 -15.58 20.39 0.15
N ASP A 2 -14.52 21.04 -0.26
CA ASP A 2 -14.10 20.95 -1.65
C ASP A 2 -13.51 19.59 -2.00
N LYS A 3 -13.42 19.27 -3.32
CA LYS A 3 -12.94 17.96 -3.78
C LYS A 3 -11.48 17.68 -3.39
N LYS A 4 -10.67 18.73 -3.29
CA LYS A 4 -9.25 18.62 -2.97
C LYS A 4 -9.05 18.29 -1.49
N SER A 5 -9.78 18.98 -0.60
CA SER A 5 -9.77 18.71 0.85
C SER A 5 -10.28 17.30 1.15
N PHE A 6 -11.33 16.85 0.47
CA PHE A 6 -11.82 15.47 0.60
C PHE A 6 -10.74 14.45 0.22
N SER A 7 -10.09 14.66 -0.95
CA SER A 7 -9.03 13.76 -1.40
C SER A 7 -7.81 13.75 -0.46
N LEU A 8 -7.48 14.89 0.16
CA LEU A 8 -6.41 14.96 1.16
C LEU A 8 -6.77 14.17 2.43
N ILE A 9 -7.98 14.32 2.93
CA ILE A 9 -8.47 13.54 4.07
C ILE A 9 -8.42 12.04 3.74
N CYS A 10 -8.87 11.64 2.55
CA CYS A 10 -8.75 10.25 2.09
C CYS A 10 -7.30 9.75 2.14
N ALA A 11 -6.33 10.56 1.68
CA ALA A 11 -4.93 10.19 1.70
C ALA A 11 -4.39 10.02 3.13
N ILE A 12 -4.72 10.94 4.04
CA ILE A 12 -4.30 10.88 5.45
C ILE A 12 -4.90 9.64 6.14
N VAL A 13 -6.20 9.39 5.96
CA VAL A 13 -6.85 8.21 6.55
C VAL A 13 -6.25 6.92 5.99
N THR A 14 -5.94 6.89 4.69
CA THR A 14 -5.22 5.76 4.06
C THR A 14 -3.90 5.49 4.78
N SER A 15 -3.09 6.53 5.04
CA SER A 15 -1.79 6.40 5.72
C SER A 15 -1.92 5.84 7.14
N VAL A 16 -2.94 6.29 7.89
CA VAL A 16 -3.22 5.75 9.25
C VAL A 16 -3.58 4.27 9.18
N LEU A 17 -4.48 3.90 8.26
CA LEU A 17 -4.92 2.52 8.11
C LEU A 17 -3.79 1.59 7.65
N TRP A 18 -2.94 2.05 6.73
CA TRP A 18 -1.78 1.26 6.30
C TRP A 18 -0.71 1.15 7.39
N GLY A 19 -0.40 2.25 8.08
CA GLY A 19 0.53 2.21 9.20
C GLY A 19 0.12 1.22 10.28
N SER A 20 -1.16 1.20 10.66
CA SER A 20 -1.69 0.23 11.61
C SER A 20 -1.71 -1.21 11.08
N ALA A 21 -1.87 -1.37 9.77
CA ALA A 21 -1.88 -2.69 9.14
C ALA A 21 -0.52 -3.40 9.21
N PHE A 22 0.61 -2.71 9.27
CA PHE A 22 1.93 -3.34 9.38
C PHE A 22 2.05 -4.21 10.64
N VAL A 23 1.56 -3.72 11.78
CA VAL A 23 1.54 -4.48 13.03
C VAL A 23 0.65 -5.71 12.92
N ALA A 24 -0.55 -5.55 12.37
CA ALA A 24 -1.46 -6.69 12.18
C ALA A 24 -0.96 -7.69 11.14
N GLN A 25 -0.20 -7.25 10.14
CA GLN A 25 0.46 -8.13 9.16
C GLN A 25 1.58 -8.96 9.79
N ASP A 26 2.32 -8.40 10.74
CA ASP A 26 3.36 -9.11 11.48
C ASP A 26 2.74 -10.17 12.39
N MET A 27 1.78 -9.77 13.24
CA MET A 27 1.09 -10.68 14.16
C MET A 27 0.28 -11.76 13.46
N GLY A 28 -0.28 -11.47 12.28
CA GLY A 28 -1.13 -12.41 11.52
C GLY A 28 -0.34 -13.45 10.72
N MET A 29 0.96 -13.60 10.96
CA MET A 29 1.80 -14.65 10.40
C MET A 29 2.30 -15.66 11.45
N ASP A 30 1.68 -15.72 12.61
CA ASP A 30 2.07 -16.65 13.68
C ASP A 30 1.72 -18.11 13.32
N PHE A 31 0.61 -18.34 12.60
CA PHE A 31 0.12 -19.66 12.25
C PHE A 31 -0.03 -19.90 10.74
N ILE A 32 -0.05 -18.84 9.94
CA ILE A 32 -0.10 -18.91 8.47
C ILE A 32 1.10 -18.18 7.86
N GLY A 33 1.50 -18.58 6.67
CA GLY A 33 2.59 -17.90 5.96
C GLY A 33 2.14 -16.62 5.23
N PRO A 34 3.09 -15.84 4.70
CA PRO A 34 2.85 -14.56 4.04
C PRO A 34 1.94 -14.68 2.82
N HIS A 35 2.04 -15.75 2.05
CA HIS A 35 1.21 -15.97 0.85
C HIS A 35 -0.25 -16.21 1.23
N THR A 36 -0.49 -17.07 2.25
CA THR A 36 -1.84 -17.34 2.77
C THR A 36 -2.48 -16.09 3.36
N PHE A 37 -1.70 -15.32 4.13
CA PHE A 37 -2.15 -14.05 4.69
C PHE A 37 -2.60 -13.09 3.58
N ASN A 38 -1.79 -12.91 2.54
CA ASN A 38 -2.08 -12.00 1.43
C ASN A 38 -3.28 -12.46 0.60
N VAL A 39 -3.44 -13.75 0.32
CA VAL A 39 -4.66 -14.27 -0.34
C VAL A 39 -5.90 -13.97 0.51
N GLY A 40 -5.84 -14.24 1.81
CA GLY A 40 -6.93 -14.00 2.75
C GLY A 40 -7.34 -12.52 2.80
N ARG A 41 -6.36 -11.60 3.01
CA ARG A 41 -6.65 -10.16 3.08
C ARG A 41 -7.23 -9.59 1.79
N PHE A 42 -6.74 -10.02 0.62
CA PHE A 42 -7.26 -9.53 -0.65
C PHE A 42 -8.64 -10.10 -0.99
N LEU A 43 -8.89 -11.36 -0.64
CA LEU A 43 -10.23 -11.94 -0.77
C LEU A 43 -11.25 -11.17 0.09
N ILE A 44 -10.92 -10.91 1.35
CA ILE A 44 -11.77 -10.15 2.26
C ILE A 44 -11.94 -8.71 1.79
N GLY A 45 -10.86 -8.06 1.32
CA GLY A 45 -10.93 -6.71 0.75
C GLY A 45 -11.84 -6.63 -0.47
N PHE A 46 -11.74 -7.60 -1.38
CA PHE A 46 -12.67 -7.74 -2.50
C PHE A 46 -14.11 -7.88 -2.03
N LEU A 47 -14.40 -8.84 -1.14
CA LEU A 47 -15.75 -9.10 -0.63
C LEU A 47 -16.33 -7.89 0.12
N THR A 48 -15.51 -7.14 0.85
CA THR A 48 -15.90 -5.90 1.51
C THR A 48 -16.41 -4.85 0.52
N LEU A 49 -15.79 -4.75 -0.65
CA LEU A 49 -16.14 -3.74 -1.66
C LEU A 49 -17.31 -4.15 -2.57
N VAL A 50 -17.62 -5.44 -2.68
CA VAL A 50 -18.72 -5.95 -3.54
C VAL A 50 -20.06 -5.27 -3.25
N PRO A 51 -20.55 -5.15 -2.00
CA PRO A 51 -21.82 -4.47 -1.73
C PRO A 51 -21.82 -3.01 -2.18
N PHE A 52 -20.71 -2.29 -1.93
CA PHE A 52 -20.59 -0.88 -2.33
C PHE A 52 -20.60 -0.72 -3.85
N PHE A 53 -19.95 -1.65 -4.58
CA PHE A 53 -19.99 -1.67 -6.04
C PHE A 53 -21.43 -1.77 -6.57
N PHE A 54 -22.23 -2.70 -6.08
CA PHE A 54 -23.60 -2.88 -6.54
C PHE A 54 -24.51 -1.70 -6.17
N ILE A 55 -24.28 -1.08 -5.00
CA ILE A 55 -25.09 0.05 -4.53
C ILE A 55 -24.75 1.34 -5.30
N PHE A 56 -23.47 1.64 -5.49
CA PHE A 56 -23.05 2.98 -5.92
C PHE A 56 -22.56 3.06 -7.38
N GLU A 57 -21.95 2.02 -7.94
CA GLU A 57 -21.31 2.10 -9.26
C GLU A 57 -21.96 1.24 -10.35
N PHE A 58 -22.43 0.05 -10.03
CA PHE A 58 -22.90 -0.92 -11.03
C PHE A 58 -23.88 -0.34 -12.04
N LYS A 59 -24.90 0.41 -11.57
CA LYS A 59 -25.93 1.02 -12.43
C LYS A 59 -25.42 2.18 -13.28
N ASN A 60 -24.32 2.79 -12.87
CA ASN A 60 -23.76 4.00 -13.49
C ASN A 60 -22.74 3.68 -14.60
N ILE A 61 -22.24 2.43 -14.64
CA ILE A 61 -21.24 2.01 -15.64
C ILE A 61 -21.92 1.74 -16.97
N ASN A 62 -21.62 2.59 -17.96
CA ASN A 62 -22.09 2.37 -19.32
C ASN A 62 -21.07 1.53 -20.12
N PHE A 63 -21.20 0.22 -20.02
CA PHE A 63 -20.29 -0.74 -20.69
C PHE A 63 -20.23 -0.63 -22.21
N LYS A 64 -21.22 0.02 -22.87
CA LYS A 64 -21.24 0.19 -24.34
C LYS A 64 -20.28 1.30 -24.79
N LYS A 65 -20.02 2.29 -23.93
CA LYS A 65 -19.15 3.44 -24.24
C LYS A 65 -17.69 3.24 -23.85
N LEU A 66 -17.37 2.14 -23.19
CA LEU A 66 -16.04 1.87 -22.65
C LEU A 66 -15.22 0.98 -23.57
N ASP A 67 -13.95 1.31 -23.73
CA ASP A 67 -12.97 0.37 -24.28
C ASP A 67 -12.66 -0.72 -23.25
N LYS A 68 -13.51 -1.75 -23.26
CA LYS A 68 -13.46 -2.86 -22.29
C LYS A 68 -12.10 -3.55 -22.26
N ARG A 69 -11.46 -3.72 -23.43
CA ARG A 69 -10.15 -4.40 -23.53
C ARG A 69 -9.06 -3.58 -22.83
N LYS A 70 -9.03 -2.29 -23.11
CA LYS A 70 -8.07 -1.38 -22.52
C LYS A 70 -8.25 -1.26 -21.01
N ILE A 71 -9.49 -1.12 -20.53
CA ILE A 71 -9.80 -1.03 -19.08
C ILE A 71 -9.43 -2.33 -18.39
N ALA A 72 -9.83 -3.51 -18.92
CA ALA A 72 -9.49 -4.80 -18.35
C ALA A 72 -7.97 -4.99 -18.23
N TYR A 73 -7.22 -4.56 -19.26
CA TYR A 73 -5.76 -4.57 -19.24
C TYR A 73 -5.20 -3.74 -18.09
N PHE A 74 -5.66 -2.49 -17.92
CA PHE A 74 -5.19 -1.63 -16.82
C PHE A 74 -5.58 -2.15 -15.43
N LEU A 75 -6.79 -2.66 -15.26
CA LEU A 75 -7.24 -3.26 -14.01
C LEU A 75 -6.43 -4.52 -13.66
N PHE A 76 -6.10 -5.34 -14.65
CA PHE A 76 -5.24 -6.51 -14.47
C PHE A 76 -3.83 -6.10 -14.04
N TYR A 77 -3.17 -5.18 -14.76
CA TYR A 77 -1.82 -4.73 -14.40
C TYR A 77 -1.77 -4.05 -13.04
N LEU A 78 -2.82 -3.30 -12.69
CA LEU A 78 -2.94 -2.67 -11.39
C LEU A 78 -2.92 -3.70 -10.26
N GLY A 79 -3.77 -4.72 -10.35
CA GLY A 79 -3.81 -5.80 -9.36
C GLY A 79 -2.58 -6.71 -9.38
N PHE A 80 -1.96 -6.91 -10.54
CA PHE A 80 -0.72 -7.68 -10.66
C PHE A 80 0.47 -6.99 -9.98
N VAL A 81 0.64 -5.69 -10.21
CA VAL A 81 1.70 -4.90 -9.55
C VAL A 81 1.44 -4.80 -8.05
N LEU A 82 0.17 -4.64 -7.64
CA LEU A 82 -0.23 -4.71 -6.23
C LEU A 82 0.17 -6.04 -5.60
N ALA A 83 -0.12 -7.16 -6.26
CA ALA A 83 0.21 -8.50 -5.75
C ALA A 83 1.72 -8.63 -5.49
N ILE A 84 2.55 -8.26 -6.47
CA ILE A 84 4.01 -8.35 -6.32
C ILE A 84 4.51 -7.42 -5.21
N GLY A 85 4.06 -6.16 -5.18
CA GLY A 85 4.49 -5.18 -4.19
C GLY A 85 4.10 -5.59 -2.78
N GLN A 86 2.87 -6.09 -2.60
CA GLN A 86 2.40 -6.56 -1.31
C GLN A 86 3.10 -7.84 -0.85
N GLU A 87 3.39 -8.74 -1.77
CA GLU A 87 4.11 -9.96 -1.47
C GLU A 87 5.53 -9.70 -0.97
N LEU A 88 6.27 -8.85 -1.69
CA LEU A 88 7.61 -8.42 -1.28
C LEU A 88 7.58 -7.73 0.10
N GLN A 89 6.57 -6.90 0.36
CA GLN A 89 6.39 -6.23 1.64
C GLN A 89 6.06 -7.21 2.76
N GLN A 90 5.18 -8.17 2.52
CA GLN A 90 4.78 -9.16 3.51
C GLN A 90 5.95 -10.09 3.88
N ILE A 91 6.71 -10.56 2.89
CA ILE A 91 7.91 -11.37 3.12
C ILE A 91 9.00 -10.53 3.84
N SER A 92 9.09 -9.24 3.57
CA SER A 92 10.02 -8.33 4.26
C SER A 92 9.85 -8.38 5.78
N LEU A 93 8.62 -8.45 6.29
CA LEU A 93 8.32 -8.53 7.74
C LEU A 93 8.93 -9.76 8.42
N ILE A 94 9.17 -10.84 7.68
CA ILE A 94 9.83 -12.05 8.23
C ILE A 94 11.33 -11.80 8.52
N TYR A 95 11.96 -10.88 7.78
CA TYR A 95 13.43 -10.70 7.78
C TYR A 95 13.88 -9.35 8.35
N THR A 96 12.95 -8.46 8.73
CA THR A 96 13.27 -7.17 9.34
C THR A 96 12.12 -6.68 10.21
N ASP A 97 12.36 -5.66 11.03
CA ASP A 97 11.36 -5.13 11.96
C ASP A 97 10.23 -4.42 11.22
N VAL A 98 9.05 -4.38 11.84
CA VAL A 98 7.86 -3.69 11.30
C VAL A 98 8.15 -2.23 10.95
N ALA A 99 8.85 -1.51 11.85
CA ALA A 99 9.24 -0.12 11.61
C ALA A 99 10.12 0.01 10.36
N ASN A 100 11.08 -0.89 10.16
CA ASN A 100 11.96 -0.88 8.98
C ASN A 100 11.21 -1.20 7.69
N THR A 101 10.35 -2.23 7.68
CA THR A 101 9.51 -2.53 6.52
C THR A 101 8.67 -1.32 6.12
N GLY A 102 8.01 -0.67 7.09
CA GLY A 102 7.23 0.53 6.85
C GLY A 102 8.06 1.66 6.22
N VAL A 103 9.27 1.89 6.75
CA VAL A 103 10.18 2.94 6.26
C VAL A 103 10.69 2.65 4.85
N PHE A 104 11.17 1.43 4.58
CA PHE A 104 11.72 1.12 3.25
C PHE A 104 10.64 1.09 2.18
N THR A 105 9.42 0.73 2.54
CA THR A 105 8.26 0.86 1.63
C THR A 105 8.01 2.31 1.23
N VAL A 106 8.16 3.27 2.14
CA VAL A 106 7.96 4.71 1.88
C VAL A 106 8.89 5.26 0.79
N PHE A 107 9.96 4.57 0.42
CA PHE A 107 10.83 5.01 -0.68
C PHE A 107 10.13 5.13 -2.03
N TYR A 108 8.88 4.67 -2.17
CA TYR A 108 8.03 5.00 -3.32
C TYR A 108 7.86 6.53 -3.52
N VAL A 109 8.05 7.34 -2.49
CA VAL A 109 8.07 8.82 -2.58
C VAL A 109 9.12 9.32 -3.57
N LEU A 110 10.27 8.64 -3.67
CA LEU A 110 11.28 8.91 -4.69
C LEU A 110 10.89 8.31 -6.04
N VAL A 111 10.36 7.10 -6.04
CA VAL A 111 10.03 6.34 -7.26
C VAL A 111 8.95 7.05 -8.08
N VAL A 112 7.90 7.56 -7.42
CA VAL A 112 6.76 8.22 -8.09
C VAL A 112 7.19 9.43 -8.91
N PRO A 113 7.91 10.46 -8.40
CA PRO A 113 8.31 11.59 -9.21
C PRO A 113 9.34 11.22 -10.30
N VAL A 114 10.26 10.27 -10.02
CA VAL A 114 11.24 9.81 -10.99
C VAL A 114 10.56 9.17 -12.19
N ILE A 115 9.67 8.20 -11.96
CA ILE A 115 8.91 7.55 -13.05
C ILE A 115 7.99 8.55 -13.76
N SER A 116 7.34 9.45 -13.01
CA SER A 116 6.49 10.49 -13.62
C SER A 116 7.26 11.38 -14.59
N TYR A 117 8.48 11.74 -14.26
CA TYR A 117 9.33 12.55 -15.10
C TYR A 117 9.78 11.79 -16.37
N PHE A 118 10.34 10.60 -16.21
CA PHE A 118 10.93 9.84 -17.34
C PHE A 118 9.88 9.19 -18.24
N ILE A 119 8.80 8.63 -17.69
CA ILE A 119 7.83 7.86 -18.48
C ILE A 119 6.68 8.74 -18.98
N PHE A 120 6.18 9.65 -18.15
CA PHE A 120 5.03 10.48 -18.48
C PHE A 120 5.40 11.89 -18.94
N SER A 121 6.70 12.23 -18.99
CA SER A 121 7.22 13.56 -19.37
C SER A 121 6.54 14.70 -18.58
N LYS A 122 6.04 14.42 -17.38
CA LYS A 122 5.40 15.41 -16.52
C LYS A 122 6.48 16.17 -15.74
N LYS A 123 6.64 17.45 -16.03
CA LYS A 123 7.50 18.32 -15.23
C LYS A 123 6.89 18.46 -13.84
N MET A 124 7.66 18.09 -12.84
CA MET A 124 7.28 18.24 -11.44
C MET A 124 7.67 19.64 -10.96
N HIS A 125 6.89 20.20 -10.03
CA HIS A 125 7.27 21.44 -9.39
C HIS A 125 8.56 21.22 -8.58
N TRP A 126 9.50 22.15 -8.63
CA TRP A 126 10.80 21.98 -7.99
C TRP A 126 10.72 21.73 -6.47
N SER A 127 9.67 22.25 -5.80
CA SER A 127 9.45 22.09 -4.36
C SER A 127 9.23 20.63 -3.90
N ILE A 128 8.91 19.71 -4.83
CA ILE A 128 8.72 18.28 -4.49
C ILE A 128 10.05 17.63 -4.09
N TRP A 129 11.15 18.03 -4.71
CA TRP A 129 12.45 17.40 -4.47
C TRP A 129 12.99 17.60 -3.05
N PRO A 130 12.94 18.82 -2.46
CA PRO A 130 13.26 18.99 -1.04
C PRO A 130 12.41 18.12 -0.10
N SER A 131 11.08 18.06 -0.33
CA SER A 131 10.19 17.23 0.48
C SER A 131 10.52 15.74 0.37
N VAL A 132 10.78 15.24 -0.85
CA VAL A 132 11.24 13.86 -1.08
C VAL A 132 12.55 13.58 -0.34
N PHE A 133 13.53 14.51 -0.43
CA PHE A 133 14.81 14.37 0.24
C PHE A 133 14.66 14.31 1.76
N ILE A 134 13.88 15.20 2.37
CA ILE A 134 13.60 15.22 3.80
C ILE A 134 12.88 13.93 4.24
N CYS A 135 11.90 13.47 3.47
CA CYS A 135 11.18 12.24 3.74
C CYS A 135 12.09 11.01 3.72
N ILE A 136 12.99 10.90 2.73
CA ILE A 136 13.97 9.82 2.65
C ILE A 136 14.96 9.89 3.81
N LEU A 137 15.48 11.07 4.13
CA LEU A 137 16.38 11.26 5.25
C LEU A 137 15.72 10.86 6.57
N GLY A 138 14.48 11.28 6.79
CA GLY A 138 13.69 10.87 7.95
C GLY A 138 13.48 9.36 8.01
N GLY A 139 13.19 8.74 6.87
CA GLY A 139 13.08 7.29 6.75
C GLY A 139 14.39 6.56 7.11
N LEU A 140 15.51 7.01 6.57
CA LEU A 140 16.82 6.41 6.90
C LEU A 140 17.18 6.53 8.38
N LEU A 141 16.85 7.65 9.03
CA LEU A 141 17.04 7.80 10.47
C LEU A 141 16.11 6.88 11.28
N LEU A 142 14.88 6.67 10.81
CA LEU A 142 13.91 5.81 11.45
C LEU A 142 14.31 4.32 11.36
N SER A 143 14.96 3.91 10.26
CA SER A 143 15.37 2.51 10.04
C SER A 143 16.57 2.06 10.86
N GLU A 144 17.28 2.97 11.58
CA GLU A 144 18.50 2.63 12.32
C GLU A 144 19.41 1.66 11.56
N LEU A 145 20.04 2.11 10.48
CA LEU A 145 21.07 1.32 9.80
C LEU A 145 22.31 1.16 10.70
N ASN A 146 22.11 0.53 11.86
CA ASN A 146 23.18 0.17 12.79
C ASN A 146 24.04 -0.92 12.15
N ASN A 147 25.32 -0.62 11.96
CA ASN A 147 26.34 -1.51 11.38
C ASN A 147 26.36 -1.67 9.85
N TYR A 148 25.70 -0.79 9.07
CA TYR A 148 25.76 -0.78 7.58
C TYR A 148 25.43 -2.14 6.93
N SER A 149 24.76 -3.06 7.65
CA SER A 149 24.33 -4.34 7.12
C SER A 149 22.88 -4.24 6.65
N VAL A 150 22.67 -4.22 5.35
CA VAL A 150 21.32 -4.28 4.75
C VAL A 150 20.81 -5.72 4.94
N ARG A 151 19.71 -5.87 5.70
CA ARG A 151 19.05 -7.16 5.88
C ARG A 151 18.26 -7.53 4.61
N LEU A 152 17.99 -8.83 4.41
CA LEU A 152 17.17 -9.27 3.28
C LEU A 152 15.80 -8.57 3.27
N GLY A 153 15.17 -8.43 4.44
CA GLY A 153 13.90 -7.72 4.59
C GLY A 153 13.96 -6.27 4.12
N ASP A 154 15.03 -5.56 4.42
CA ASP A 154 15.24 -4.16 3.99
C ASP A 154 15.28 -4.07 2.45
N THR A 155 15.98 -5.02 1.80
CA THR A 155 16.05 -5.11 0.34
C THR A 155 14.66 -5.39 -0.27
N LEU A 156 13.90 -6.31 0.32
CA LEU A 156 12.54 -6.63 -0.11
C LEU A 156 11.59 -5.43 0.07
N GLY A 157 11.74 -4.68 1.17
CA GLY A 157 11.03 -3.43 1.40
C GLY A 157 11.30 -2.37 0.31
N ILE A 158 12.56 -2.18 -0.08
CA ILE A 158 12.94 -1.27 -1.17
C ILE A 158 12.39 -1.74 -2.53
N LEU A 159 12.43 -3.03 -2.82
CA LEU A 159 11.84 -3.59 -4.05
C LEU A 159 10.32 -3.42 -4.06
N SER A 160 9.67 -3.60 -2.90
CA SER A 160 8.23 -3.33 -2.77
C SER A 160 7.91 -1.86 -3.03
N ALA A 161 8.74 -0.92 -2.57
CA ALA A 161 8.57 0.51 -2.82
C ALA A 161 8.54 0.86 -4.31
N PHE A 162 9.33 0.18 -5.14
CA PHE A 162 9.26 0.35 -6.59
C PHE A 162 7.89 -0.08 -7.14
N CYS A 163 7.38 -1.23 -6.72
CA CYS A 163 6.05 -1.69 -7.10
C CYS A 163 4.96 -0.71 -6.63
N TRP A 164 5.04 -0.22 -5.40
CA TRP A 164 4.10 0.77 -4.87
C TRP A 164 4.13 2.09 -5.64
N GLY A 165 5.31 2.57 -6.03
CA GLY A 165 5.44 3.76 -6.87
C GLY A 165 4.76 3.58 -8.23
N VAL A 166 4.98 2.45 -8.90
CA VAL A 166 4.30 2.09 -10.15
C VAL A 166 2.80 1.97 -9.95
N HIS A 167 2.36 1.32 -8.86
CA HIS A 167 0.95 1.13 -8.52
C HIS A 167 0.21 2.46 -8.34
N ILE A 168 0.76 3.42 -7.60
CA ILE A 168 0.19 4.77 -7.44
C ILE A 168 -0.02 5.44 -8.80
N LEU A 169 0.96 5.35 -9.70
CA LEU A 169 0.87 5.91 -11.04
C LEU A 169 -0.18 5.20 -11.91
N LEU A 170 -0.29 3.88 -11.78
CA LEU A 170 -1.30 3.09 -12.48
C LEU A 170 -2.71 3.42 -11.98
N ILE A 171 -2.95 3.57 -10.67
CA ILE A 171 -4.24 4.04 -10.13
C ILE A 171 -4.59 5.38 -10.78
N ARG A 172 -3.70 6.36 -10.73
CA ARG A 172 -3.95 7.68 -11.30
C ARG A 172 -4.33 7.58 -12.78
N LYS A 173 -3.60 6.80 -13.56
CA LYS A 173 -3.88 6.59 -14.99
C LYS A 173 -5.22 5.89 -15.21
N THR A 174 -5.54 4.91 -14.39
CA THR A 174 -6.81 4.18 -14.47
C THR A 174 -7.99 5.08 -14.14
N VAL A 175 -7.89 5.89 -13.08
CA VAL A 175 -8.92 6.87 -12.69
C VAL A 175 -9.16 7.91 -13.79
N GLU A 176 -8.12 8.39 -14.48
CA GLU A 176 -8.26 9.32 -15.60
C GLU A 176 -9.03 8.72 -16.78
N MET A 177 -8.96 7.41 -16.99
CA MET A 177 -9.65 6.71 -18.09
C MET A 177 -11.02 6.17 -17.69
N PHE A 178 -11.14 5.72 -16.44
CA PHE A 178 -12.29 4.97 -15.92
C PHE A 178 -12.55 5.41 -14.47
N ASN A 179 -13.33 6.48 -14.33
CA ASN A 179 -13.55 7.14 -13.04
C ASN A 179 -14.61 6.43 -12.19
N PHE A 180 -14.37 5.16 -11.85
CA PHE A 180 -15.18 4.34 -10.94
C PHE A 180 -14.29 3.78 -9.82
N PRO A 181 -14.08 4.56 -8.73
CA PRO A 181 -13.09 4.24 -7.71
C PRO A 181 -13.36 2.93 -6.96
N ILE A 182 -14.62 2.56 -6.74
CA ILE A 182 -14.96 1.30 -6.07
C ILE A 182 -14.60 0.12 -6.99
N THR A 183 -14.94 0.22 -8.27
CA THR A 183 -14.59 -0.82 -9.26
C THR A 183 -13.07 -0.99 -9.36
N ILE A 184 -12.31 0.11 -9.37
CA ILE A 184 -10.84 0.06 -9.44
C ILE A 184 -10.29 -0.63 -8.18
N ALA A 185 -10.71 -0.20 -6.97
CA ALA A 185 -10.26 -0.77 -5.72
C ALA A 185 -10.66 -2.25 -5.57
N MET A 186 -11.87 -2.61 -5.94
CA MET A 186 -12.38 -3.99 -5.92
C MET A 186 -11.60 -4.89 -6.89
N SER A 187 -11.39 -4.41 -8.13
CA SER A 187 -10.72 -5.20 -9.17
C SER A 187 -9.26 -5.49 -8.83
N GLN A 188 -8.53 -4.55 -8.24
CA GLN A 188 -7.14 -4.79 -7.84
C GLN A 188 -7.04 -5.82 -6.73
N CYS A 189 -7.93 -5.81 -5.74
CA CYS A 189 -7.98 -6.84 -4.70
C CYS A 189 -8.29 -8.22 -5.30
N PHE A 190 -9.26 -8.29 -6.22
CA PHE A 190 -9.62 -9.53 -6.91
C PHE A 190 -8.43 -10.11 -7.70
N VAL A 191 -7.78 -9.31 -8.52
CA VAL A 191 -6.63 -9.74 -9.32
C VAL A 191 -5.46 -10.12 -8.43
N ALA A 192 -5.15 -9.35 -7.39
CA ALA A 192 -4.07 -9.67 -6.45
C ALA A 192 -4.33 -11.00 -5.75
N CYS A 193 -5.56 -11.26 -5.29
CA CYS A 193 -5.95 -12.54 -4.73
C CYS A 193 -5.67 -13.69 -5.71
N LEU A 194 -6.14 -13.57 -6.97
CA LEU A 194 -5.94 -14.61 -7.99
C LEU A 194 -4.46 -14.88 -8.31
N VAL A 195 -3.65 -13.85 -8.38
CA VAL A 195 -2.20 -13.97 -8.66
C VAL A 195 -1.49 -14.71 -7.53
N LEU A 196 -1.87 -14.47 -6.27
CA LEU A 196 -1.20 -15.01 -5.10
C LEU A 196 -1.67 -16.41 -4.69
N ILE A 197 -2.80 -16.91 -5.22
CA ILE A 197 -3.24 -18.28 -4.98
C ILE A 197 -2.18 -19.31 -5.41
N GLY A 198 -1.52 -19.10 -6.55
CA GLY A 198 -0.46 -19.99 -7.02
C GLY A 198 0.71 -20.11 -6.05
N PRO A 199 1.38 -19.00 -5.67
CA PRO A 199 2.41 -19.00 -4.64
C PRO A 199 1.95 -19.61 -3.30
N MET A 200 0.73 -19.32 -2.84
CA MET A 200 0.18 -19.87 -1.61
C MET A 200 0.23 -21.40 -1.58
N PHE A 201 -0.26 -22.07 -2.62
CA PHE A 201 -0.26 -23.54 -2.68
C PHE A 201 1.11 -24.13 -3.05
N TYR A 202 2.02 -23.33 -3.62
CA TYR A 202 3.35 -23.83 -4.00
C TYR A 202 4.36 -23.76 -2.85
N PHE A 203 4.28 -22.74 -2.01
CA PHE A 203 5.26 -22.49 -0.94
C PHE A 203 4.73 -22.79 0.46
N GLU A 204 3.40 -22.92 0.62
CA GLU A 204 2.75 -23.09 1.92
C GLU A 204 1.73 -24.22 1.85
N ASP A 205 1.48 -24.85 3.00
CA ASP A 205 0.41 -25.83 3.19
C ASP A 205 -0.74 -25.18 4.01
N PRO A 206 -1.59 -24.34 3.37
CA PRO A 206 -2.61 -23.61 4.09
C PRO A 206 -3.67 -24.55 4.66
N THR A 207 -3.91 -24.45 5.97
CA THR A 207 -4.99 -25.19 6.64
C THR A 207 -6.03 -24.22 7.17
N PHE A 208 -7.30 -24.62 7.07
CA PHE A 208 -8.40 -23.80 7.59
C PHE A 208 -8.28 -23.56 9.10
N SER A 209 -7.76 -24.55 9.83
CA SER A 209 -7.53 -24.42 11.28
C SER A 209 -6.51 -23.34 11.62
N ASN A 210 -5.40 -23.27 10.89
CA ASN A 210 -4.38 -22.25 11.12
C ASN A 210 -4.89 -20.87 10.68
N PHE A 211 -5.59 -20.78 9.55
CA PHE A 211 -6.22 -19.57 9.08
C PHE A 211 -7.20 -18.97 10.10
N LEU A 212 -7.94 -19.80 10.83
CA LEU A 212 -8.86 -19.33 11.87
C LEU A 212 -8.13 -18.72 13.07
N LYS A 213 -6.91 -19.17 13.38
CA LYS A 213 -6.12 -18.61 14.49
C LYS A 213 -5.69 -17.16 14.24
N ASP A 214 -5.29 -16.84 13.00
CA ASP A 214 -4.86 -15.49 12.58
C ASP A 214 -6.02 -14.71 11.92
N SER A 215 -7.27 -15.17 12.09
CA SER A 215 -8.43 -14.60 11.39
C SER A 215 -8.73 -13.16 11.77
N TYR A 216 -8.44 -12.74 12.99
CA TYR A 216 -8.66 -11.34 13.42
C TYR A 216 -7.76 -10.37 12.65
N GLU A 217 -6.48 -10.68 12.52
CA GLU A 217 -5.50 -9.89 11.80
C GLU A 217 -5.81 -9.85 10.31
N VAL A 218 -6.15 -11.01 9.72
CA VAL A 218 -6.54 -11.12 8.32
C VAL A 218 -7.83 -10.33 8.04
N LEU A 219 -8.85 -10.41 8.93
CA LEU A 219 -10.08 -9.63 8.81
C LEU A 219 -9.81 -8.12 8.94
N TYR A 220 -9.05 -7.72 9.96
CA TYR A 220 -8.68 -6.33 10.16
C TYR A 220 -7.99 -5.74 8.93
N VAL A 221 -6.94 -6.39 8.46
CA VAL A 221 -6.16 -5.95 7.30
C VAL A 221 -6.99 -6.06 6.02
N GLY A 222 -7.80 -7.11 5.88
CA GLY A 222 -8.67 -7.32 4.73
C GLY A 222 -9.72 -6.22 4.58
N ILE A 223 -10.45 -5.91 5.64
CA ILE A 223 -11.53 -4.90 5.62
C ILE A 223 -10.96 -3.48 5.55
N LEU A 224 -10.05 -3.14 6.46
CA LEU A 224 -9.60 -1.76 6.63
C LEU A 224 -8.47 -1.39 5.67
N SER A 225 -7.42 -2.21 5.55
CA SER A 225 -6.26 -1.91 4.72
C SER A 225 -6.49 -2.28 3.25
N SER A 226 -7.02 -3.48 2.96
CA SER A 226 -7.23 -3.92 1.58
C SER A 226 -8.56 -3.43 1.00
N GLY A 227 -9.64 -3.36 1.78
CA GLY A 227 -10.92 -2.83 1.34
C GLY A 227 -10.94 -1.30 1.37
N LEU A 228 -11.03 -0.74 2.58
CA LEU A 228 -11.29 0.70 2.76
C LEU A 228 -10.11 1.56 2.33
N ALA A 229 -8.87 1.25 2.73
CA ALA A 229 -7.73 2.13 2.45
C ALA A 229 -7.40 2.19 0.95
N PHE A 230 -7.46 1.07 0.19
CA PHE A 230 -7.28 1.13 -1.27
C PHE A 230 -8.41 1.89 -1.97
N LEU A 231 -9.63 1.85 -1.44
CA LEU A 231 -10.73 2.69 -1.94
C LEU A 231 -10.43 4.17 -1.69
N LEU A 232 -10.02 4.54 -0.48
CA LEU A 232 -9.67 5.91 -0.13
C LEU A 232 -8.44 6.41 -0.91
N GLN A 233 -7.42 5.55 -1.12
CA GLN A 233 -6.30 5.85 -2.02
C GLN A 233 -6.79 6.21 -3.42
N THR A 234 -7.72 5.42 -3.96
CA THR A 234 -8.28 5.67 -5.29
C THR A 234 -9.04 7.00 -5.33
N TYR A 235 -9.83 7.32 -4.31
CA TYR A 235 -10.49 8.63 -4.18
C TYR A 235 -9.49 9.77 -4.04
N SER A 236 -8.40 9.60 -3.31
CA SER A 236 -7.39 10.64 -3.16
C SER A 236 -6.74 10.99 -4.49
N LEU A 237 -6.41 9.97 -5.29
CA LEU A 237 -5.77 10.11 -6.60
C LEU A 237 -6.70 10.62 -7.70
N GLN A 238 -8.01 10.82 -7.44
CA GLN A 238 -8.89 11.53 -8.37
C GLN A 238 -8.51 13.01 -8.50
N ASN A 239 -8.14 13.68 -7.41
CA ASN A 239 -7.96 15.13 -7.39
C ASN A 239 -6.58 15.58 -6.90
N ILE A 240 -5.75 14.67 -6.37
CA ILE A 240 -4.37 14.93 -5.98
C ILE A 240 -3.42 14.26 -7.00
N SER A 241 -2.38 14.97 -7.40
CA SER A 241 -1.33 14.43 -8.26
C SER A 241 -0.54 13.33 -7.54
N PRO A 242 0.01 12.33 -8.26
CA PRO A 242 0.69 11.19 -7.65
C PRO A 242 1.81 11.55 -6.67
N ALA A 243 2.68 12.51 -7.00
CA ALA A 243 3.82 12.83 -6.14
C ALA A 243 3.42 13.51 -4.81
N PRO A 244 2.56 14.55 -4.77
CA PRO A 244 2.02 15.04 -3.51
C PRO A 244 1.24 13.97 -2.72
N ALA A 245 0.48 13.10 -3.40
CA ALA A 245 -0.22 12.01 -2.72
C ALA A 245 0.76 11.01 -2.09
N ALA A 246 1.85 10.65 -2.78
CA ALA A 246 2.90 9.78 -2.25
C ALA A 246 3.55 10.37 -0.99
N ILE A 247 3.80 11.69 -0.94
CA ILE A 247 4.31 12.36 0.26
C ILE A 247 3.31 12.20 1.44
N VAL A 248 2.02 12.37 1.20
CA VAL A 248 1.01 12.16 2.27
C VAL A 248 0.94 10.70 2.67
N PHE A 249 0.98 9.77 1.71
CA PHE A 249 0.96 8.34 2.02
C PHE A 249 2.18 7.91 2.84
N SER A 250 3.34 8.57 2.71
CA SER A 250 4.55 8.24 3.48
C SER A 250 4.39 8.36 5.00
N LEU A 251 3.34 9.04 5.47
CA LEU A 251 2.96 9.04 6.89
C LEU A 251 2.66 7.62 7.42
N GLU A 252 2.40 6.65 6.54
CA GLU A 252 2.22 5.24 6.95
C GLU A 252 3.43 4.70 7.71
N GLY A 253 4.66 5.07 7.30
CA GLY A 253 5.89 4.68 7.99
C GLY A 253 5.97 5.24 9.41
N VAL A 254 5.50 6.47 9.61
CA VAL A 254 5.39 7.10 10.93
C VAL A 254 4.38 6.36 11.82
N PHE A 255 3.18 6.10 11.28
CA PHE A 255 2.15 5.36 12.03
C PHE A 255 2.58 3.92 12.31
N ALA A 256 3.27 3.26 11.37
CA ALA A 256 3.84 1.93 11.59
C ALA A 256 4.84 1.91 12.75
N ALA A 257 5.77 2.87 12.78
CA ALA A 257 6.77 2.96 13.84
C ALA A 257 6.15 3.26 15.22
N ILE A 258 5.19 4.19 15.28
CA ILE A 258 4.50 4.53 16.53
C ILE A 258 3.71 3.32 17.06
N LEU A 259 2.99 2.62 16.20
CA LEU A 259 2.17 1.47 16.60
C LEU A 259 3.02 0.24 16.91
N ALA A 260 4.13 0.03 16.20
CA ALA A 260 5.10 -1.01 16.54
C ALA A 260 5.73 -0.76 17.92
N TRP A 261 6.00 0.50 18.29
CA TRP A 261 6.44 0.85 19.63
C TRP A 261 5.37 0.58 20.69
N LEU A 262 4.11 0.96 20.43
CA LEU A 262 3.03 0.84 21.41
C LEU A 262 2.52 -0.60 21.61
N ILE A 263 2.58 -1.45 20.56
CA ILE A 263 1.94 -2.77 20.54
C ILE A 263 2.99 -3.90 20.59
N LEU A 264 4.13 -3.73 19.90
CA LEU A 264 5.18 -4.74 19.78
C LEU A 264 6.41 -4.43 20.64
N ASP A 265 6.34 -3.40 21.51
CA ASP A 265 7.45 -2.94 22.36
C ASP A 265 8.74 -2.61 21.59
N GLN A 266 8.65 -2.30 20.27
CA GLN A 266 9.78 -1.90 19.46
C GLN A 266 10.25 -0.50 19.86
N PHE A 267 11.43 -0.41 20.47
CA PHE A 267 11.93 0.81 21.09
C PHE A 267 12.16 1.95 20.08
N LEU A 268 11.65 3.15 20.40
CA LEU A 268 11.90 4.39 19.65
C LEU A 268 12.96 5.22 20.39
N ASN A 269 14.19 5.22 19.87
CA ASN A 269 15.25 6.07 20.38
C ASN A 269 15.14 7.50 19.81
N GLU A 270 16.03 8.40 20.26
CA GLU A 270 16.05 9.81 19.83
C GLU A 270 16.24 9.98 18.32
N ILE A 271 17.01 9.09 17.67
CA ILE A 271 17.27 9.14 16.23
C ILE A 271 16.01 8.77 15.44
N LYS A 272 15.28 7.73 15.89
CA LYS A 272 13.99 7.36 15.29
C LYS A 272 12.96 8.48 15.45
N ILE A 273 12.90 9.10 16.63
CA ILE A 273 12.02 10.24 16.89
C ILE A 273 12.35 11.41 15.94
N LEU A 274 13.64 11.73 15.76
CA LEU A 274 14.06 12.74 14.78
C LEU A 274 13.62 12.37 13.35
N GLY A 275 13.74 11.09 12.98
CA GLY A 275 13.26 10.58 11.69
C GLY A 275 11.76 10.82 11.48
N ILE A 276 10.95 10.54 12.51
CA ILE A 276 9.50 10.82 12.52
C ILE A 276 9.24 12.32 12.26
N PHE A 277 9.91 13.20 12.99
CA PHE A 277 9.74 14.65 12.80
C PHE A 277 10.10 15.10 11.38
N LEU A 278 11.14 14.55 10.78
CA LEU A 278 11.52 14.89 9.39
C LEU A 278 10.47 14.42 8.37
N ILE A 279 9.84 13.25 8.58
CA ILE A 279 8.78 12.78 7.68
C ILE A 279 7.51 13.66 7.81
N LEU A 280 7.26 14.19 9.01
CA LEU A 280 6.10 15.06 9.27
C LEU A 280 6.29 16.50 8.79
N ALA A 281 7.52 16.95 8.53
CA ALA A 281 7.87 18.34 8.13
C ALA A 281 7.60 18.60 6.64
#